data_60ea4a3f7873924918fcbf181bccca9d
#
_entry.id   60ea4a3f7873924918fcbf181bccca9d
#
_cell.length_a   1.000
_cell.length_b   1.000
_cell.length_c   1.000
_cell.angle_alpha   90.00
_cell.angle_beta   90.00
_cell.angle_gamma   90.00
#
_symmetry.space_group_name_H-M   'P 1'
#
loop_
_entity.id
_entity.type
_entity.pdbx_description
1 polymer ?
#
loop_
_entity_poly.entity_id
_entity_poly.type
_entity_poly.pdbx_seq_one_letter_code
_entity_poly.pdbx_strand_id
1 'polypeptide(L)'
;MNDIIQIIAVYALPVLFAITLHEAAHGYAAKHFGDNTAYSLGRVSLDPFKHIDLFGTIILPIVMFVATAASGSPFLFGYAKPVPVDFGKLRNPKRDMVWVALAGPASNFVMAFLWLLLLVGLQAAQVGGTFFLSMANAGVVTNLVIFALNLFPIPPLDGGRILVGLLPNKYAFQLAKVEPYGFFVVMILATTKVLYRLWIGPLMSISGTLLDLLISPLKLLLN
;
A
#
# COMPACT_ATOMS: atom_id res chain seq x y z
N MET A 1 -22.31 15.27 9.47
CA MET A 1 -22.66 13.85 9.20
C MET A 1 -22.52 13.52 7.71
N ASN A 2 -23.00 14.39 6.82
CA ASN A 2 -22.88 14.20 5.36
C ASN A 2 -21.41 14.12 4.89
N ASP A 3 -20.50 14.91 5.47
CA ASP A 3 -19.10 14.96 5.08
C ASP A 3 -18.35 13.64 5.33
N ILE A 4 -18.63 12.97 6.48
CA ILE A 4 -18.01 11.67 6.80
C ILE A 4 -18.50 10.58 5.85
N ILE A 5 -19.79 10.54 5.56
CA ILE A 5 -20.37 9.57 4.62
C ILE A 5 -19.78 9.78 3.22
N GLN A 6 -19.62 11.03 2.80
CA GLN A 6 -19.00 11.35 1.52
C GLN A 6 -17.52 10.93 1.47
N ILE A 7 -16.74 11.19 2.52
CA ILE A 7 -15.35 10.75 2.63
C ILE A 7 -15.27 9.22 2.53
N ILE A 8 -16.09 8.51 3.31
CA ILE A 8 -16.11 7.04 3.26
C ILE A 8 -16.46 6.55 1.86
N ALA A 9 -17.49 7.11 1.22
CA ALA A 9 -17.89 6.70 -0.12
C ALA A 9 -16.80 6.93 -1.18
N VAL A 10 -16.06 8.05 -1.08
CA VAL A 10 -14.96 8.41 -1.99
C VAL A 10 -13.75 7.48 -1.82
N TYR A 11 -13.40 7.12 -0.58
CA TYR A 11 -12.18 6.35 -0.29
C TYR A 11 -12.39 4.83 -0.24
N ALA A 12 -13.63 4.35 -0.02
CA ALA A 12 -13.88 2.91 0.19
C ALA A 12 -13.38 2.05 -0.96
N LEU A 13 -13.76 2.37 -2.19
CA LEU A 13 -13.36 1.60 -3.37
C LEU A 13 -11.85 1.68 -3.65
N PRO A 14 -11.22 2.87 -3.69
CA PRO A 14 -9.78 3.01 -3.80
C PRO A 14 -8.98 2.21 -2.77
N VAL A 15 -9.34 2.28 -1.49
CA VAL A 15 -8.65 1.58 -0.41
C VAL A 15 -8.80 0.06 -0.56
N LEU A 16 -10.00 -0.43 -0.82
CA LEU A 16 -10.26 -1.85 -1.01
C LEU A 16 -9.44 -2.42 -2.16
N PHE A 17 -9.42 -1.74 -3.31
CA PHE A 17 -8.61 -2.19 -4.45
C PHE A 17 -7.12 -2.10 -4.16
N ALA A 18 -6.66 -1.01 -3.55
CA ALA A 18 -5.24 -0.83 -3.25
C ALA A 18 -4.70 -1.96 -2.37
N ILE A 19 -5.42 -2.33 -1.31
CA ILE A 19 -5.03 -3.39 -0.39
C ILE A 19 -5.16 -4.77 -1.05
N THR A 20 -6.29 -5.03 -1.72
CA THR A 20 -6.56 -6.34 -2.33
C THR A 20 -5.53 -6.70 -3.40
N LEU A 21 -5.21 -5.75 -4.28
CA LEU A 21 -4.26 -6.00 -5.36
C LEU A 21 -2.82 -6.06 -4.85
N HIS A 22 -2.48 -5.28 -3.81
CA HIS A 22 -1.20 -5.37 -3.13
C HIS A 22 -0.96 -6.79 -2.57
N GLU A 23 -1.90 -7.31 -1.79
CA GLU A 23 -1.82 -8.64 -1.20
C GLU A 23 -1.84 -9.74 -2.27
N ALA A 24 -2.70 -9.61 -3.28
CA ALA A 24 -2.74 -10.55 -4.38
C ALA A 24 -1.41 -10.59 -5.15
N ALA A 25 -0.77 -9.44 -5.36
CA ALA A 25 0.51 -9.35 -6.06
C ALA A 25 1.62 -10.13 -5.33
N HIS A 26 1.70 -10.03 -3.99
CA HIS A 26 2.60 -10.86 -3.19
C HIS A 26 2.34 -12.36 -3.42
N GLY A 27 1.07 -12.78 -3.38
CA GLY A 27 0.67 -14.17 -3.57
C GLY A 27 1.00 -14.70 -4.96
N TYR A 28 0.75 -13.91 -6.01
CA TYR A 28 1.11 -14.27 -7.39
C TYR A 28 2.62 -14.36 -7.59
N ALA A 29 3.37 -13.39 -7.05
CA ALA A 29 4.83 -13.41 -7.10
C ALA A 29 5.40 -14.60 -6.35
N ALA A 30 4.93 -14.90 -5.13
CA ALA A 30 5.34 -16.06 -4.35
C ALA A 30 5.12 -17.37 -5.12
N LYS A 31 3.93 -17.53 -5.71
CA LYS A 31 3.59 -18.68 -6.56
C LYS A 31 4.54 -18.78 -7.76
N HIS A 32 4.82 -17.67 -8.44
CA HIS A 32 5.75 -17.64 -9.57
C HIS A 32 7.15 -18.10 -9.18
N PHE A 33 7.62 -17.74 -7.99
CA PHE A 33 8.94 -18.11 -7.47
C PHE A 33 8.96 -19.45 -6.71
N GLY A 34 7.86 -20.19 -6.69
CA GLY A 34 7.82 -21.58 -6.20
C GLY A 34 7.05 -21.81 -4.91
N ASP A 35 6.65 -20.78 -4.18
CA ASP A 35 5.82 -20.91 -3.00
C ASP A 35 4.33 -20.95 -3.35
N ASN A 36 3.73 -22.13 -3.25
CA ASN A 36 2.29 -22.34 -3.49
C ASN A 36 1.43 -22.19 -2.21
N THR A 37 2.00 -21.79 -1.09
CA THR A 37 1.29 -21.76 0.22
C THR A 37 0.01 -20.92 0.14
N ALA A 38 0.11 -19.68 -0.27
CA ALA A 38 -1.05 -18.79 -0.42
C ALA A 38 -2.07 -19.29 -1.43
N TYR A 39 -1.59 -19.83 -2.56
CA TYR A 39 -2.45 -20.36 -3.61
C TYR A 39 -3.25 -21.55 -3.12
N SER A 40 -2.61 -22.53 -2.47
CA SER A 40 -3.27 -23.74 -1.92
C SER A 40 -4.31 -23.41 -0.86
N LEU A 41 -4.13 -22.30 -0.13
CA LEU A 41 -5.08 -21.82 0.87
C LEU A 41 -6.21 -20.95 0.28
N GLY A 42 -6.25 -20.77 -1.07
CA GLY A 42 -7.22 -19.91 -1.73
C GLY A 42 -7.11 -18.43 -1.36
N ARG A 43 -5.90 -18.00 -0.89
CA ARG A 43 -5.62 -16.64 -0.43
C ARG A 43 -5.13 -15.71 -1.54
N VAL A 44 -4.72 -16.26 -2.69
CA VAL A 44 -4.40 -15.49 -3.90
C VAL A 44 -5.71 -15.17 -4.60
N SER A 45 -6.29 -14.04 -4.29
CA SER A 45 -7.65 -13.67 -4.73
C SER A 45 -7.79 -12.17 -4.92
N LEU A 46 -8.60 -11.77 -5.88
CA LEU A 46 -9.02 -10.37 -6.08
C LEU A 46 -10.28 -10.02 -5.27
N ASP A 47 -10.81 -10.97 -4.50
CA ASP A 47 -11.94 -10.77 -3.61
C ASP A 47 -11.48 -10.01 -2.35
N PRO A 48 -11.91 -8.74 -2.14
CA PRO A 48 -11.47 -7.93 -1.02
C PRO A 48 -11.87 -8.51 0.34
N PHE A 49 -12.97 -9.26 0.42
CA PHE A 49 -13.43 -9.87 1.69
C PHE A 49 -12.44 -10.90 2.24
N LYS A 50 -11.63 -11.52 1.39
CA LYS A 50 -10.57 -12.44 1.82
C LYS A 50 -9.38 -11.74 2.47
N HIS A 51 -9.23 -10.44 2.28
CA HIS A 51 -8.15 -9.62 2.81
C HIS A 51 -8.58 -8.76 3.99
N ILE A 52 -9.86 -8.78 4.38
CA ILE A 52 -10.35 -8.11 5.59
C ILE A 52 -9.91 -8.90 6.81
N ASP A 53 -9.26 -8.22 7.75
CA ASP A 53 -9.00 -8.66 9.12
C ASP A 53 -9.89 -7.88 10.07
N LEU A 54 -10.65 -8.59 10.93
CA LEU A 54 -11.58 -7.92 11.84
C LEU A 54 -10.85 -6.93 12.76
N PHE A 55 -9.70 -7.31 13.27
CA PHE A 55 -8.95 -6.44 14.18
C PHE A 55 -8.20 -5.35 13.43
N GLY A 56 -7.40 -5.73 12.42
CA GLY A 56 -6.51 -4.80 11.70
C GLY A 56 -7.24 -3.84 10.77
N THR A 57 -8.30 -4.31 10.10
CA THR A 57 -9.00 -3.52 9.06
C THR A 57 -10.19 -2.73 9.64
N ILE A 58 -10.78 -3.19 10.76
CA ILE A 58 -12.01 -2.58 11.30
C ILE A 58 -11.75 -2.00 12.68
N ILE A 59 -11.38 -2.84 13.66
CA ILE A 59 -11.30 -2.42 15.07
C ILE A 59 -10.17 -1.41 15.29
N LEU A 60 -8.97 -1.71 14.81
CA LEU A 60 -7.79 -0.86 15.02
C LEU A 60 -7.95 0.56 14.45
N PRO A 61 -8.43 0.78 13.20
CA PRO A 61 -8.69 2.12 12.69
C PRO A 61 -9.70 2.90 13.54
N ILE A 62 -10.78 2.25 14.00
CA ILE A 62 -11.80 2.90 14.84
C ILE A 62 -11.19 3.30 16.18
N VAL A 63 -10.47 2.39 16.85
CA VAL A 63 -9.82 2.67 18.13
C VAL A 63 -8.81 3.81 18.00
N MET A 64 -7.98 3.78 16.96
CA MET A 64 -6.99 4.82 16.69
C MET A 64 -7.65 6.18 16.42
N PHE A 65 -8.71 6.19 15.62
CA PHE A 65 -9.48 7.40 15.34
C PHE A 65 -10.06 7.99 16.63
N VAL A 66 -10.75 7.19 17.45
CA VAL A 66 -11.37 7.64 18.70
C VAL A 66 -10.31 8.13 19.69
N ALA A 67 -9.21 7.38 19.84
CA ALA A 67 -8.14 7.73 20.78
C ALA A 67 -7.41 9.02 20.39
N THR A 68 -7.29 9.32 19.10
CA THR A 68 -6.57 10.50 18.61
C THR A 68 -7.48 11.69 18.27
N ALA A 69 -8.78 11.50 18.13
CA ALA A 69 -9.73 12.57 17.82
C ALA A 69 -9.71 13.69 18.89
N ALA A 70 -9.57 13.32 20.16
CA ALA A 70 -9.49 14.28 21.28
C ALA A 70 -8.25 15.18 21.23
N SER A 71 -7.18 14.77 20.53
CA SER A 71 -5.95 15.56 20.35
C SER A 71 -6.04 16.59 19.21
N GLY A 72 -7.17 16.68 18.53
CA GLY A 72 -7.38 17.58 17.38
C GLY A 72 -6.65 17.15 16.10
N SER A 73 -6.01 16.00 16.09
CA SER A 73 -5.30 15.43 14.93
C SER A 73 -5.63 13.94 14.80
N PRO A 74 -6.86 13.62 14.32
CA PRO A 74 -7.28 12.23 14.20
C PRO A 74 -6.33 11.46 13.28
N PHE A 75 -5.88 10.32 13.76
CA PHE A 75 -4.97 9.44 13.04
C PHE A 75 -5.65 8.08 12.80
N LEU A 76 -5.67 7.67 11.54
CA LEU A 76 -6.20 6.38 11.10
C LEU A 76 -5.03 5.47 10.73
N PHE A 77 -4.99 4.30 11.35
CA PHE A 77 -4.05 3.25 10.99
C PHE A 77 -4.75 1.90 11.02
N GLY A 78 -4.46 1.07 10.04
CA GLY A 78 -4.98 -0.28 9.95
C GLY A 78 -4.10 -1.15 9.07
N TYR A 79 -4.34 -2.45 9.10
CA TYR A 79 -3.69 -3.41 8.22
C TYR A 79 -4.69 -4.43 7.68
N ALA A 80 -4.36 -5.01 6.54
CA ALA A 80 -5.12 -6.11 5.94
C ALA A 80 -4.65 -7.45 6.47
N LYS A 81 -5.46 -8.48 6.29
CA LYS A 81 -5.06 -9.85 6.53
C LYS A 81 -4.02 -10.25 5.49
N PRO A 82 -2.74 -10.44 5.88
CA PRO A 82 -1.68 -10.65 4.92
C PRO A 82 -1.84 -11.99 4.19
N VAL A 83 -1.39 -12.01 2.95
CA VAL A 83 -1.25 -13.25 2.18
C VAL A 83 -0.07 -14.04 2.75
N PRO A 84 -0.26 -15.30 3.17
CA PRO A 84 0.82 -16.08 3.76
C PRO A 84 1.86 -16.46 2.71
N VAL A 85 3.10 -16.02 2.92
CA VAL A 85 4.27 -16.35 2.10
C VAL A 85 5.27 -17.12 2.95
N ASP A 86 5.63 -18.31 2.49
CA ASP A 86 6.71 -19.10 3.07
C ASP A 86 7.99 -18.91 2.28
N PHE A 87 8.80 -17.95 2.70
CA PHE A 87 10.05 -17.62 2.02
C PHE A 87 11.02 -18.80 1.92
N GLY A 88 10.90 -19.80 2.79
CA GLY A 88 11.71 -21.02 2.74
C GLY A 88 11.38 -21.92 1.55
N LYS A 89 10.18 -21.80 0.97
CA LYS A 89 9.73 -22.56 -0.22
C LYS A 89 10.05 -21.91 -1.55
N LEU A 90 10.58 -20.69 -1.54
CA LEU A 90 11.02 -20.03 -2.76
C LEU A 90 12.22 -20.77 -3.37
N ARG A 91 12.35 -20.75 -4.69
CA ARG A 91 13.47 -21.42 -5.39
C ARG A 91 14.82 -20.87 -4.95
N ASN A 92 14.93 -19.56 -4.79
CA ASN A 92 16.11 -18.85 -4.27
C ASN A 92 15.66 -17.93 -3.14
N PRO A 93 15.49 -18.43 -1.90
CA PRO A 93 14.78 -17.75 -0.81
C PRO A 93 15.14 -16.27 -0.65
N LYS A 94 16.43 -15.97 -0.62
CA LYS A 94 16.91 -14.61 -0.36
C LYS A 94 16.68 -13.65 -1.52
N ARG A 95 16.95 -14.10 -2.75
CA ARG A 95 16.77 -13.31 -3.97
C ARG A 95 15.29 -13.12 -4.30
N ASP A 96 14.54 -14.21 -4.24
CA ASP A 96 13.15 -14.23 -4.65
C ASP A 96 12.27 -13.49 -3.65
N MET A 97 12.65 -13.48 -2.35
CA MET A 97 12.00 -12.67 -1.32
C MET A 97 11.98 -11.17 -1.70
N VAL A 98 13.04 -10.64 -2.33
CA VAL A 98 13.08 -9.24 -2.77
C VAL A 98 11.98 -8.96 -3.79
N TRP A 99 11.82 -9.84 -4.77
CA TRP A 99 10.80 -9.69 -5.82
C TRP A 99 9.39 -9.89 -5.28
N VAL A 100 9.20 -10.88 -4.41
CA VAL A 100 7.91 -11.09 -3.74
C VAL A 100 7.52 -9.87 -2.92
N ALA A 101 8.45 -9.33 -2.11
CA ALA A 101 8.18 -8.14 -1.31
C ALA A 101 7.98 -6.87 -2.16
N LEU A 102 8.68 -6.75 -3.30
CA LEU A 102 8.50 -5.61 -4.20
C LEU A 102 7.16 -5.65 -4.96
N ALA A 103 6.57 -6.84 -5.16
CA ALA A 103 5.36 -7.01 -5.97
C ALA A 103 4.17 -6.21 -5.42
N GLY A 104 3.97 -6.17 -4.10
CA GLY A 104 2.92 -5.37 -3.47
C GLY A 104 3.06 -3.88 -3.76
N PRO A 105 4.16 -3.24 -3.36
CA PRO A 105 4.40 -1.83 -3.69
C PRO A 105 4.32 -1.54 -5.19
N ALA A 106 4.90 -2.38 -6.04
CA ALA A 106 4.84 -2.20 -7.49
C ALA A 106 3.39 -2.20 -8.00
N SER A 107 2.54 -3.08 -7.48
CA SER A 107 1.11 -3.10 -7.84
C SER A 107 0.42 -1.79 -7.45
N ASN A 108 0.73 -1.21 -6.28
CA ASN A 108 0.17 0.08 -5.88
C ASN A 108 0.65 1.21 -6.80
N PHE A 109 1.90 1.21 -7.22
CA PHE A 109 2.39 2.22 -8.17
C PHE A 109 1.64 2.14 -9.52
N VAL A 110 1.45 0.92 -10.05
CA VAL A 110 0.65 0.69 -11.27
C VAL A 110 -0.80 1.13 -11.06
N MET A 111 -1.40 0.82 -9.92
CA MET A 111 -2.76 1.25 -9.59
C MET A 111 -2.87 2.78 -9.49
N ALA A 112 -1.89 3.46 -8.89
CA ALA A 112 -1.85 4.93 -8.86
C ALA A 112 -1.85 5.51 -10.28
N PHE A 113 -1.09 4.91 -11.20
CA PHE A 113 -1.08 5.30 -12.61
C PHE A 113 -2.45 5.08 -13.27
N LEU A 114 -3.09 3.94 -13.06
CA LEU A 114 -4.43 3.66 -13.62
C LEU A 114 -5.50 4.61 -13.07
N TRP A 115 -5.46 4.94 -11.78
CA TRP A 115 -6.34 5.95 -11.19
C TRP A 115 -6.08 7.34 -11.75
N LEU A 116 -4.82 7.69 -12.04
CA LEU A 116 -4.46 8.97 -12.67
C LEU A 116 -4.95 9.01 -14.12
N LEU A 117 -4.85 7.91 -14.87
CA LEU A 117 -5.44 7.79 -16.21
C LEU A 117 -6.96 8.01 -16.18
N LEU A 118 -7.64 7.38 -15.21
CA LEU A 118 -9.07 7.59 -15.02
C LEU A 118 -9.39 9.05 -14.70
N LEU A 119 -8.62 9.68 -13.81
CA LEU A 119 -8.80 11.10 -13.44
C LEU A 119 -8.70 12.02 -14.66
N VAL A 120 -7.64 11.85 -15.45
CA VAL A 120 -7.43 12.66 -16.68
C VAL A 120 -8.52 12.38 -17.72
N GLY A 121 -8.93 11.13 -17.89
CA GLY A 121 -10.03 10.76 -18.79
C GLY A 121 -11.37 11.38 -18.39
N LEU A 122 -11.71 11.37 -17.08
CA LEU A 122 -12.91 12.03 -16.56
C LEU A 122 -12.88 13.55 -16.76
N GLN A 123 -11.72 14.18 -16.58
CA GLN A 123 -11.54 15.60 -16.83
C GLN A 123 -11.71 15.95 -18.33
N ALA A 124 -11.08 15.18 -19.20
CA ALA A 124 -11.20 15.38 -20.66
C ALA A 124 -12.64 15.16 -21.16
N ALA A 125 -13.34 14.17 -20.60
CA ALA A 125 -14.74 13.91 -20.90
C ALA A 125 -15.71 14.92 -20.27
N GLN A 126 -15.20 15.93 -19.54
CA GLN A 126 -16.00 16.94 -18.83
C GLN A 126 -17.11 16.33 -17.96
N VAL A 127 -16.83 15.19 -17.34
CA VAL A 127 -17.80 14.54 -16.45
C VAL A 127 -18.10 15.46 -15.27
N GLY A 128 -19.30 16.03 -15.27
CA GLY A 128 -19.77 17.03 -14.32
C GLY A 128 -20.16 16.44 -12.96
N GLY A 129 -19.26 15.74 -12.28
CA GLY A 129 -19.53 15.18 -10.95
C GLY A 129 -18.27 15.20 -10.09
N THR A 130 -18.29 15.99 -9.01
CA THR A 130 -17.17 16.07 -8.06
C THR A 130 -16.85 14.71 -7.43
N PHE A 131 -17.83 13.82 -7.30
CA PHE A 131 -17.68 12.50 -6.67
C PHE A 131 -16.67 11.60 -7.41
N PHE A 132 -16.84 11.40 -8.72
CA PHE A 132 -15.95 10.52 -9.49
C PHE A 132 -14.54 11.08 -9.61
N LEU A 133 -14.40 12.40 -9.76
CA LEU A 133 -13.10 13.07 -9.76
C LEU A 133 -12.41 12.94 -8.41
N SER A 134 -13.15 13.12 -7.31
CA SER A 134 -12.63 12.95 -5.95
C SER A 134 -12.22 11.50 -5.69
N MET A 135 -13.01 10.52 -6.14
CA MET A 135 -12.69 9.09 -6.00
C MET A 135 -11.46 8.71 -6.81
N ALA A 136 -11.34 9.19 -8.05
CA ALA A 136 -10.14 8.93 -8.86
C ALA A 136 -8.88 9.54 -8.22
N ASN A 137 -8.98 10.78 -7.73
CA ASN A 137 -7.87 11.41 -7.00
C ASN A 137 -7.54 10.67 -5.69
N ALA A 138 -8.56 10.23 -4.92
CA ALA A 138 -8.37 9.40 -3.74
C ALA A 138 -7.65 8.09 -4.09
N GLY A 139 -7.94 7.49 -5.25
CA GLY A 139 -7.26 6.31 -5.77
C GLY A 139 -5.75 6.55 -5.99
N VAL A 140 -5.39 7.67 -6.61
CA VAL A 140 -3.97 8.05 -6.79
C VAL A 140 -3.29 8.21 -5.43
N VAL A 141 -3.86 9.02 -4.55
CA VAL A 141 -3.26 9.34 -3.25
C VAL A 141 -3.13 8.09 -2.38
N THR A 142 -4.18 7.28 -2.26
CA THR A 142 -4.17 6.05 -1.44
C THR A 142 -3.09 5.09 -1.90
N ASN A 143 -2.99 4.85 -3.20
CA ASN A 143 -2.00 3.92 -3.73
C ASN A 143 -0.57 4.44 -3.55
N LEU A 144 -0.31 5.74 -3.72
CA LEU A 144 1.00 6.33 -3.46
C LEU A 144 1.38 6.30 -1.97
N VAL A 145 0.41 6.49 -1.07
CA VAL A 145 0.65 6.38 0.38
C VAL A 145 1.03 4.95 0.75
N ILE A 146 0.26 3.95 0.29
CA ILE A 146 0.52 2.53 0.58
C ILE A 146 1.86 2.10 -0.05
N PHE A 147 2.15 2.50 -1.27
CA PHE A 147 3.44 2.31 -1.93
C PHE A 147 4.60 2.85 -1.09
N ALA A 148 4.51 4.14 -0.69
CA ALA A 148 5.57 4.80 0.06
C ALA A 148 5.75 4.20 1.46
N LEU A 149 4.64 3.91 2.15
CA LEU A 149 4.66 3.29 3.47
C LEU A 149 5.34 1.91 3.42
N ASN A 150 4.92 1.05 2.48
CA ASN A 150 5.45 -0.31 2.40
C ASN A 150 6.90 -0.38 1.91
N LEU A 151 7.41 0.64 1.24
CA LEU A 151 8.84 0.73 0.90
C LEU A 151 9.71 1.23 2.06
N PHE A 152 9.13 1.56 3.23
CA PHE A 152 9.93 1.94 4.39
C PHE A 152 10.83 0.78 4.85
N PRO A 153 12.13 1.01 5.07
CA PRO A 153 13.13 -0.07 5.20
C PRO A 153 13.16 -0.74 6.59
N ILE A 154 12.01 -0.93 7.22
CA ILE A 154 11.88 -1.61 8.51
C ILE A 154 10.88 -2.78 8.41
N PRO A 155 11.27 -4.04 8.71
CA PRO A 155 10.30 -5.13 8.85
C PRO A 155 9.26 -4.81 9.96
N PRO A 156 7.98 -5.20 9.82
CA PRO A 156 7.45 -6.16 8.87
C PRO A 156 7.06 -5.58 7.51
N LEU A 157 7.31 -4.28 7.21
CA LEU A 157 6.99 -3.68 5.93
C LEU A 157 7.84 -4.28 4.80
N ASP A 158 7.33 -4.21 3.57
CA ASP A 158 7.98 -4.83 2.41
C ASP A 158 9.37 -4.28 2.14
N GLY A 159 9.59 -2.97 2.32
CA GLY A 159 10.90 -2.35 2.21
C GLY A 159 11.92 -2.94 3.19
N GLY A 160 11.48 -3.30 4.39
CA GLY A 160 12.30 -4.03 5.34
C GLY A 160 12.67 -5.43 4.84
N ARG A 161 11.73 -6.17 4.26
CA ARG A 161 11.95 -7.50 3.66
C ARG A 161 12.84 -7.42 2.42
N ILE A 162 12.63 -6.41 1.57
CA ILE A 162 13.53 -6.12 0.44
C ILE A 162 14.96 -5.92 0.95
N LEU A 163 15.13 -5.10 1.97
CA LEU A 163 16.43 -4.80 2.55
C LEU A 163 17.07 -6.05 3.18
N VAL A 164 16.31 -6.88 3.91
CA VAL A 164 16.77 -8.19 4.40
C VAL A 164 17.26 -9.07 3.26
N GLY A 165 16.55 -9.11 2.14
CA GLY A 165 16.96 -9.89 0.96
C GLY A 165 18.24 -9.39 0.29
N LEU A 166 18.48 -8.09 0.29
CA LEU A 166 19.64 -7.46 -0.37
C LEU A 166 20.91 -7.47 0.50
N LEU A 167 20.76 -7.39 1.83
CA LEU A 167 21.89 -7.29 2.76
C LEU A 167 22.69 -8.62 2.86
N PRO A 168 24.00 -8.57 3.15
CA PRO A 168 24.78 -9.74 3.57
C PRO A 168 24.14 -10.43 4.78
N ASN A 169 24.26 -11.76 4.89
CA ASN A 169 23.54 -12.57 5.91
C ASN A 169 23.69 -12.05 7.33
N LYS A 170 24.86 -11.55 7.70
CA LYS A 170 25.12 -11.00 9.05
C LYS A 170 24.18 -9.83 9.37
N TYR A 171 24.02 -8.88 8.47
CA TYR A 171 23.18 -7.69 8.65
C TYR A 171 21.70 -8.01 8.42
N ALA A 172 21.40 -8.88 7.45
CA ALA A 172 20.06 -9.38 7.19
C ALA A 172 19.45 -10.01 8.46
N PHE A 173 20.20 -10.85 9.16
CA PHE A 173 19.77 -11.49 10.40
C PHE A 173 19.51 -10.46 11.52
N GLN A 174 20.35 -9.44 11.63
CA GLN A 174 20.16 -8.39 12.63
C GLN A 174 18.89 -7.57 12.34
N LEU A 175 18.67 -7.21 11.07
CA LEU A 175 17.48 -6.46 10.67
C LEU A 175 16.20 -7.28 10.85
N ALA A 176 16.22 -8.58 10.50
CA ALA A 176 15.06 -9.47 10.68
C ALA A 176 14.63 -9.58 12.16
N LYS A 177 15.56 -9.46 13.11
CA LYS A 177 15.22 -9.44 14.56
C LYS A 177 14.39 -8.23 14.98
N VAL A 178 14.34 -7.17 14.16
CA VAL A 178 13.51 -5.98 14.43
C VAL A 178 12.03 -6.24 14.13
N GLU A 179 11.70 -7.26 13.32
CA GLU A 179 10.33 -7.52 12.85
C GLU A 179 9.27 -7.52 13.97
N PRO A 180 9.45 -8.17 15.14
CA PRO A 180 8.46 -8.14 16.21
C PRO A 180 8.20 -6.74 16.79
N TYR A 181 9.15 -5.83 16.66
CA TYR A 181 9.07 -4.47 17.20
C TYR A 181 8.75 -3.44 16.09
N GLY A 182 8.91 -3.82 14.83
CA GLY A 182 8.79 -2.93 13.68
C GLY A 182 7.45 -2.22 13.61
N PHE A 183 6.36 -2.91 13.95
CA PHE A 183 5.03 -2.31 14.05
C PHE A 183 5.00 -1.11 14.99
N PHE A 184 5.54 -1.25 16.20
CA PHE A 184 5.58 -0.18 17.20
C PHE A 184 6.46 0.99 16.75
N VAL A 185 7.60 0.68 16.11
CA VAL A 185 8.49 1.73 15.56
C VAL A 185 7.76 2.54 14.50
N VAL A 186 7.10 1.88 13.55
CA VAL A 186 6.32 2.54 12.50
C VAL A 186 5.19 3.39 13.10
N MET A 187 4.47 2.87 14.10
CA MET A 187 3.41 3.59 14.79
C MET A 187 3.91 4.87 15.47
N ILE A 188 5.05 4.80 16.19
CA ILE A 188 5.67 5.97 16.84
C ILE A 188 6.08 7.00 15.77
N LEU A 189 6.75 6.57 14.70
CA LEU A 189 7.18 7.45 13.63
C LEU A 189 6.00 8.08 12.87
N ALA A 190 4.89 7.36 12.74
CA ALA A 190 3.67 7.85 12.09
C ALA A 190 2.94 8.89 12.96
N THR A 191 2.73 8.59 14.25
CA THR A 191 2.07 9.51 15.21
C THR A 191 2.86 10.80 15.43
N THR A 192 4.19 10.73 15.44
CA THR A 192 5.08 11.90 15.51
C THR A 192 5.20 12.67 14.18
N LYS A 193 4.55 12.20 13.11
CA LYS A 193 4.64 12.74 11.74
C LYS A 193 6.06 12.69 11.13
N VAL A 194 7.04 12.09 11.82
CA VAL A 194 8.41 11.93 11.32
C VAL A 194 8.43 11.07 10.07
N LEU A 195 7.68 9.94 10.08
CA LEU A 195 7.55 9.04 8.93
C LEU A 195 7.02 9.77 7.69
N TYR A 196 6.00 10.61 7.87
CA TYR A 196 5.45 11.39 6.76
C TYR A 196 6.47 12.41 6.23
N ARG A 197 7.09 13.19 7.10
CA ARG A 197 8.00 14.27 6.69
C ARG A 197 9.27 13.78 6.00
N LEU A 198 9.86 12.70 6.52
CA LEU A 198 11.18 12.24 6.07
C LEU A 198 11.12 11.12 5.02
N TRP A 199 9.99 10.43 4.89
CA TRP A 199 9.88 9.28 4.00
C TRP A 199 8.65 9.34 3.08
N ILE A 200 7.43 9.28 3.63
CA ILE A 200 6.21 9.16 2.81
C ILE A 200 6.07 10.38 1.89
N GLY A 201 6.13 11.60 2.42
CA GLY A 201 5.97 12.83 1.65
C GLY A 201 6.97 12.98 0.50
N PRO A 202 8.28 12.88 0.75
CA PRO A 202 9.30 12.91 -0.31
C PRO A 202 9.09 11.83 -1.37
N LEU A 203 8.81 10.58 -0.96
CA LEU A 203 8.61 9.48 -1.91
C LEU A 203 7.34 9.64 -2.73
N MET A 204 6.26 10.12 -2.12
CA MET A 204 5.03 10.48 -2.85
C MET A 204 5.27 11.60 -3.87
N SER A 205 6.05 12.62 -3.51
CA SER A 205 6.37 13.73 -4.42
C SER A 205 7.17 13.24 -5.63
N ILE A 206 8.20 12.43 -5.40
CA ILE A 206 9.01 11.84 -6.47
C ILE A 206 8.12 10.95 -7.37
N SER A 207 7.32 10.08 -6.77
CA SER A 207 6.43 9.17 -7.48
C SER A 207 5.34 9.90 -8.25
N GLY A 208 4.78 10.97 -7.67
CA GLY A 208 3.81 11.84 -8.33
C GLY A 208 4.41 12.53 -9.55
N THR A 209 5.62 13.09 -9.44
CA THR A 209 6.34 13.67 -10.58
C THR A 209 6.58 12.64 -11.68
N LEU A 210 6.96 11.42 -11.32
CA LEU A 210 7.15 10.34 -12.29
C LEU A 210 5.84 9.98 -13.00
N LEU A 211 4.73 9.88 -12.26
CA LEU A 211 3.40 9.64 -12.84
C LEU A 211 2.99 10.78 -13.78
N ASP A 212 3.24 12.03 -13.40
CA ASP A 212 2.95 13.18 -14.25
C ASP A 212 3.77 13.18 -15.55
N LEU A 213 5.04 12.78 -15.49
CA LEU A 213 5.88 12.58 -16.68
C LEU A 213 5.34 11.47 -17.59
N LEU A 214 4.94 10.34 -17.00
CA LEU A 214 4.38 9.21 -17.76
C LEU A 214 3.07 9.56 -18.47
N ILE A 215 2.23 10.40 -17.87
CA ILE A 215 0.93 10.79 -18.45
C ILE A 215 0.99 12.05 -19.31
N SER A 216 2.10 12.79 -19.28
CA SER A 216 2.23 14.07 -20.00
C SER A 216 1.93 13.97 -21.51
N PRO A 217 2.32 12.91 -22.25
CA PRO A 217 1.97 12.80 -23.66
C PRO A 217 0.45 12.73 -23.90
N LEU A 218 -0.26 12.01 -22.99
CA LEU A 218 -1.71 11.92 -23.08
C LEU A 218 -2.39 13.26 -22.79
N LYS A 219 -1.91 14.01 -21.78
CA LYS A 219 -2.43 15.35 -21.46
C LYS A 219 -2.28 16.32 -22.64
N LEU A 220 -1.17 16.22 -23.39
CA LEU A 220 -0.93 17.03 -24.60
C LEU A 220 -1.86 16.69 -25.76
N LEU A 221 -2.34 15.45 -25.84
CA LEU A 221 -3.27 15.01 -26.88
C LEU A 221 -4.73 15.37 -26.57
N LEU A 222 -5.05 15.62 -25.30
CA LEU A 222 -6.41 15.88 -24.82
C LEU A 222 -6.71 17.40 -24.67
N ASN A 223 -5.68 18.26 -24.72
CA ASN A 223 -5.79 19.72 -24.73
C ASN A 223 -5.71 20.26 -26.17
#